data_539135b5e7d4a7a1185da77c6aaa1cec
#
_entry.id   539135b5e7d4a7a1185da77c6aaa1cec
#
_cell.length_a   1.000
_cell.length_b   1.000
_cell.length_c   1.000
_cell.angle_alpha   90.00
_cell.angle_beta   90.00
_cell.angle_gamma   90.00
#
_symmetry.space_group_name_H-M   'P 1'
#
loop_
_entity.id
_entity.type
_entity.pdbx_description
1 polymer ?
#
loop_
_entity_poly.entity_id
_entity_poly.type
_entity_poly.pdbx_seq_one_letter_code
_entity_poly.pdbx_strand_id
1 'polypeptide(L)'
;MNENQMLEMGSATLGRVEIAPEVIEVIAGIAAAEVEGVSSMRGNLASGISEIIGKKYHGKGVRVDLSEDRIRIDVYILVKFGKSIPTVAGNVQDNIRQALLTMTGLELSEVNVHVVGVQFDTKVEQEAPIEL
;
A
#
# COMPACT_ATOMS: atom_id res chain seq x y z
N MET A 1 19.02 2.90 11.47
CA MET A 1 18.66 3.13 11.71
C MET A 1 18.08 2.97 12.34
N ASN A 2 17.70 2.82 12.39
CA ASN A 2 17.34 2.47 13.20
C ASN A 2 16.50 3.16 14.06
N GLU A 3 16.71 3.52 15.22
CA GLU A 3 15.82 4.17 15.97
C GLU A 3 15.40 5.38 15.33
N ASN A 4 16.15 5.96 14.55
CA ASN A 4 15.72 7.13 13.92
C ASN A 4 14.60 6.93 13.02
N GLN A 5 14.34 5.73 12.63
CA GLN A 5 13.27 5.49 11.74
C GLN A 5 12.04 4.98 12.42
N MET A 6 12.03 4.98 13.71
CA MET A 6 10.83 4.56 14.41
C MET A 6 10.02 5.80 14.73
N LEU A 7 8.73 5.71 14.65
CA LEU A 7 7.88 6.83 14.93
C LEU A 7 7.25 6.68 16.29
N GLU A 8 7.28 7.73 17.06
CA GLU A 8 6.67 7.67 18.36
C GLU A 8 5.22 7.96 18.28
N MET A 9 4.43 7.27 19.00
CA MET A 9 3.01 7.44 19.01
C MET A 9 2.56 8.21 20.21
N GLY A 10 3.06 9.33 20.40
CA GLY A 10 2.64 10.14 21.51
C GLY A 10 3.45 9.85 22.71
N SER A 11 3.25 10.54 23.74
CA SER A 11 4.01 10.35 24.89
C SER A 11 3.14 9.89 25.95
N ALA A 12 3.37 8.81 26.46
CA ALA A 12 2.53 8.32 27.48
C ALA A 12 3.25 8.23 28.76
N THR A 13 2.54 8.33 29.82
CA THR A 13 3.15 8.21 31.11
C THR A 13 3.62 6.81 31.32
N LEU A 14 3.11 5.84 30.58
CA LEU A 14 3.53 4.49 30.78
C LEU A 14 4.73 4.10 29.91
N GLY A 15 5.25 5.02 29.19
CA GLY A 15 6.38 4.70 28.30
C GLY A 15 6.10 5.23 26.95
N ARG A 16 6.69 4.64 25.93
CA ARG A 16 6.49 5.09 24.59
C ARG A 16 6.08 3.99 23.67
N VAL A 17 5.44 4.32 22.60
CA VAL A 17 5.06 3.37 21.60
C VAL A 17 5.68 3.85 20.32
N GLU A 18 6.44 2.98 19.65
CA GLU A 18 7.09 3.35 18.40
C GLU A 18 6.65 2.42 17.32
N ILE A 19 6.53 2.91 16.11
CA ILE A 19 6.12 2.11 14.98
C ILE A 19 7.20 2.11 13.94
N ALA A 20 7.60 0.95 13.50
CA ALA A 20 8.63 0.85 12.48
C ALA A 20 8.06 1.23 11.13
N PRO A 21 8.87 1.78 10.24
CA PRO A 21 8.39 2.16 8.93
C PRO A 21 7.79 0.99 8.15
N GLU A 22 8.27 -0.22 8.38
CA GLU A 22 7.71 -1.36 7.70
C GLU A 22 6.27 -1.57 8.05
N VAL A 23 5.87 -1.19 9.25
CA VAL A 23 4.49 -1.36 9.64
C VAL A 23 3.63 -0.41 8.82
N ILE A 24 4.11 0.79 8.57
CA ILE A 24 3.37 1.74 7.79
C ILE A 24 3.27 1.23 6.35
N GLU A 25 4.33 0.64 5.84
CA GLU A 25 4.30 0.11 4.49
C GLU A 25 3.29 -1.00 4.35
N VAL A 26 3.21 -1.88 5.32
CA VAL A 26 2.28 -2.98 5.23
C VAL A 26 0.85 -2.48 5.31
N ILE A 27 0.56 -1.56 6.21
CA ILE A 27 -0.78 -1.04 6.33
C ILE A 27 -1.19 -0.34 5.05
N ALA A 28 -0.29 0.47 4.48
CA ALA A 28 -0.61 1.19 3.27
C ALA A 28 -0.82 0.21 2.12
N GLY A 29 -0.01 -0.83 2.05
CA GLY A 29 -0.13 -1.79 0.97
C GLY A 29 -1.45 -2.55 1.03
N ILE A 30 -1.85 -2.95 2.21
CA ILE A 30 -3.10 -3.67 2.35
C ILE A 30 -4.26 -2.73 2.06
N ALA A 31 -4.21 -1.50 2.55
CA ALA A 31 -5.28 -0.57 2.31
C ALA A 31 -5.43 -0.27 0.82
N ALA A 32 -4.33 -0.18 0.11
CA ALA A 32 -4.39 0.09 -1.30
C ALA A 32 -4.99 -1.12 -2.04
N ALA A 33 -4.59 -2.29 -1.64
CA ALA A 33 -5.05 -3.49 -2.33
C ALA A 33 -6.53 -3.76 -2.13
N GLU A 34 -7.10 -3.22 -1.08
CA GLU A 34 -8.50 -3.42 -0.84
C GLU A 34 -9.41 -2.52 -1.67
N VAL A 35 -8.88 -1.55 -2.35
CA VAL A 35 -9.69 -0.62 -3.08
C VAL A 35 -10.21 -1.27 -4.35
N GLU A 36 -11.49 -1.09 -4.61
CA GLU A 36 -12.07 -1.67 -5.78
C GLU A 36 -11.43 -1.09 -7.01
N GLY A 37 -11.04 -1.85 -7.96
CA GLY A 37 -10.36 -1.39 -9.15
C GLY A 37 -8.87 -1.62 -9.12
N VAL A 38 -8.30 -1.88 -7.95
CA VAL A 38 -6.90 -2.16 -7.86
C VAL A 38 -6.74 -3.65 -8.10
N SER A 39 -5.96 -4.00 -9.11
CA SER A 39 -5.81 -5.39 -9.42
C SER A 39 -4.80 -6.00 -8.47
N SER A 40 -3.71 -5.35 -8.28
CA SER A 40 -2.76 -5.85 -7.33
C SER A 40 -1.73 -4.77 -7.12
N MET A 41 -0.91 -4.94 -6.13
CA MET A 41 0.17 -4.01 -5.92
C MET A 41 1.32 -4.50 -6.74
N ARG A 42 2.13 -3.58 -7.21
CA ARG A 42 3.26 -3.96 -7.95
C ARG A 42 4.10 -4.85 -7.09
N GLY A 43 4.57 -5.93 -7.60
CA GLY A 43 5.38 -6.85 -6.85
C GLY A 43 4.59 -7.81 -6.02
N ASN A 44 3.29 -7.67 -6.01
CA ASN A 44 2.49 -8.54 -5.19
C ASN A 44 2.08 -9.74 -5.97
N LEU A 45 2.45 -10.88 -5.58
CA LEU A 45 2.05 -12.06 -6.26
C LEU A 45 1.06 -12.80 -5.50
N ALA A 46 -0.02 -13.01 -6.08
CA ALA A 46 -1.08 -13.65 -5.40
C ALA A 46 -0.69 -14.89 -4.76
N SER A 47 0.03 -15.65 -5.41
CA SER A 47 0.26 -16.90 -4.83
C SER A 47 1.19 -16.92 -3.71
N GLY A 48 2.13 -16.27 -3.63
CA GLY A 48 3.02 -16.43 -2.56
C GLY A 48 2.98 -15.47 -1.50
N ILE A 49 1.95 -14.68 -1.54
CA ILE A 49 1.88 -13.70 -0.61
C ILE A 49 1.99 -14.07 0.78
N SER A 50 1.32 -15.01 1.18
CA SER A 50 1.31 -15.28 2.57
C SER A 50 2.66 -15.61 3.08
N GLU A 51 3.45 -16.21 2.31
CA GLU A 51 4.67 -16.54 2.80
C GLU A 51 5.63 -15.44 2.85
N ILE A 52 5.56 -14.52 2.02
CA ILE A 52 6.53 -13.50 2.04
C ILE A 52 6.11 -12.30 2.72
N ILE A 53 4.92 -12.24 3.14
CA ILE A 53 4.46 -11.16 3.83
C ILE A 53 5.35 -10.59 4.80
N GLY A 54 5.66 -10.74 5.69
CA GLY A 54 6.33 -10.08 6.66
C GLY A 54 7.66 -9.55 6.28
N LYS A 55 8.26 -10.08 5.30
CA LYS A 55 9.47 -9.61 4.95
C LYS A 55 9.59 -8.97 3.66
N LYS A 56 9.32 -9.58 2.66
CA LYS A 56 9.45 -9.00 1.40
C LYS A 56 8.30 -8.26 0.88
N TYR A 57 7.12 -8.58 1.33
CA TYR A 57 5.96 -7.91 0.84
C TYR A 57 5.99 -6.43 1.04
N HIS A 58 6.30 -5.97 2.20
CA HIS A 58 6.19 -4.57 2.45
C HIS A 58 7.17 -3.77 1.62
N GLY A 59 8.14 -4.35 1.08
CA GLY A 59 9.06 -3.59 0.30
C GLY A 59 8.69 -3.47 -1.14
N LYS A 60 7.61 -4.12 -1.55
CA LYS A 60 7.21 -4.05 -2.90
C LYS A 60 5.99 -3.25 -3.11
N GLY A 61 6.02 -2.30 -3.94
CA GLY A 61 4.84 -1.52 -4.25
C GLY A 61 4.53 -0.39 -3.29
N VAL A 62 5.24 -0.27 -2.22
CA VAL A 62 5.00 0.80 -1.29
C VAL A 62 6.32 1.34 -0.80
N ARG A 63 6.44 2.66 -0.76
CA ARG A 63 7.62 3.25 -0.25
C ARG A 63 7.26 4.32 0.71
N VAL A 64 7.87 4.38 1.85
CA VAL A 64 7.57 5.36 2.87
C VAL A 64 8.77 6.26 3.06
N ASP A 65 8.55 7.55 2.99
CA ASP A 65 9.62 8.49 3.17
C ASP A 65 9.31 9.32 4.41
N LEU A 66 10.15 9.19 5.42
CA LEU A 66 9.97 9.93 6.65
C LEU A 66 11.01 11.02 6.70
N SER A 67 10.56 12.25 6.65
CA SER A 67 11.49 13.32 6.73
C SER A 67 11.01 14.37 7.65
N GLU A 68 11.71 14.65 8.64
CA GLU A 68 11.35 15.62 9.61
C GLU A 68 9.98 15.37 10.10
N ASP A 69 9.06 16.19 9.88
CA ASP A 69 7.73 15.97 10.37
C ASP A 69 6.82 15.47 9.30
N ARG A 70 7.33 15.03 8.19
CA ARG A 70 6.49 14.65 7.11
C ARG A 70 6.53 13.19 6.81
N ILE A 71 5.42 12.65 6.46
CA ILE A 71 5.32 11.25 6.07
C ILE A 71 4.76 11.23 4.68
N ARG A 72 5.53 10.76 3.73
CA ARG A 72 5.09 10.66 2.37
C ARG A 72 5.07 9.20 1.97
N ILE A 73 4.03 8.79 1.31
CA ILE A 73 3.91 7.42 0.87
C ILE A 73 3.74 7.38 -0.62
N ASP A 74 4.48 6.50 -1.28
CA ASP A 74 4.34 6.28 -2.71
C ASP A 74 3.87 4.85 -2.87
N VAL A 75 2.81 4.64 -3.61
CA VAL A 75 2.35 3.28 -3.87
C VAL A 75 2.27 3.06 -5.37
N TYR A 76 2.62 1.88 -5.81
CA TYR A 76 2.65 1.53 -7.21
C TYR A 76 1.63 0.42 -7.44
N ILE A 77 0.61 0.72 -8.21
CA ILE A 77 -0.50 -0.21 -8.36
C ILE A 77 -0.80 -0.57 -9.80
N LEU A 78 -1.52 -1.64 -9.97
CA LEU A 78 -2.04 -2.03 -11.25
C LEU A 78 -3.55 -1.85 -11.14
N VAL A 79 -4.17 -1.27 -12.16
CA VAL A 79 -5.58 -1.01 -12.13
C VAL A 79 -6.27 -1.94 -13.10
N LYS A 80 -7.46 -2.39 -12.77
CA LYS A 80 -8.18 -3.28 -13.65
C LYS A 80 -8.69 -2.54 -14.84
N PHE A 81 -8.61 -3.15 -15.99
CA PHE A 81 -9.04 -2.53 -17.21
C PHE A 81 -10.52 -2.20 -17.10
N GLY A 82 -10.88 -1.04 -17.57
CA GLY A 82 -12.27 -0.63 -17.54
C GLY A 82 -12.63 0.26 -16.38
N LYS A 83 -11.73 0.41 -15.41
CA LYS A 83 -12.04 1.25 -14.29
C LYS A 83 -11.48 2.62 -14.51
N SER A 84 -12.02 3.60 -13.84
CA SER A 84 -11.55 4.97 -13.98
C SER A 84 -10.30 5.14 -13.14
N ILE A 85 -9.19 5.38 -13.75
CA ILE A 85 -7.94 5.53 -13.03
C ILE A 85 -7.98 6.66 -12.02
N PRO A 86 -8.48 7.85 -12.35
CA PRO A 86 -8.50 8.91 -11.35
C PRO A 86 -9.36 8.53 -10.14
N THR A 87 -10.45 7.83 -10.37
CA THR A 87 -11.31 7.46 -9.28
C THR A 87 -10.64 6.42 -8.40
N VAL A 88 -10.02 5.42 -9.02
CA VAL A 88 -9.37 4.39 -8.25
C VAL A 88 -8.21 5.00 -7.47
N ALA A 89 -7.43 5.87 -8.09
CA ALA A 89 -6.29 6.47 -7.42
C ALA A 89 -6.74 7.33 -6.25
N GLY A 90 -7.83 8.06 -6.42
CA GLY A 90 -8.33 8.86 -5.31
C GLY A 90 -8.79 8.01 -4.16
N ASN A 91 -9.42 6.88 -4.48
CA ASN A 91 -9.88 6.00 -3.43
C ASN A 91 -8.70 5.35 -2.72
N VAL A 92 -7.62 5.09 -3.44
CA VAL A 92 -6.45 4.52 -2.83
C VAL A 92 -5.86 5.54 -1.84
N GLN A 93 -5.80 6.80 -2.24
CA GLN A 93 -5.28 7.82 -1.35
C GLN A 93 -6.13 7.91 -0.09
N ASP A 94 -7.43 7.93 -0.25
CA ASP A 94 -8.29 8.03 0.91
C ASP A 94 -8.20 6.80 1.80
N ASN A 95 -8.16 5.64 1.22
CA ASN A 95 -8.15 4.43 2.01
C ASN A 95 -6.86 4.30 2.80
N ILE A 96 -5.74 4.67 2.21
CA ILE A 96 -4.48 4.61 2.90
C ILE A 96 -4.48 5.62 4.04
N ARG A 97 -4.95 6.83 3.77
CA ARG A 97 -4.94 7.84 4.78
C ARG A 97 -5.82 7.42 5.95
N GLN A 98 -7.00 6.90 5.65
CA GLN A 98 -7.90 6.51 6.70
C GLN A 98 -7.37 5.34 7.51
N ALA A 99 -6.78 4.36 6.86
CA ALA A 99 -6.27 3.20 7.56
C ALA A 99 -5.13 3.58 8.50
N LEU A 100 -4.24 4.43 8.03
CA LEU A 100 -3.15 4.82 8.88
C LEU A 100 -3.62 5.72 10.02
N LEU A 101 -4.57 6.57 9.76
CA LEU A 101 -5.06 7.41 10.82
C LEU A 101 -5.75 6.56 11.88
N THR A 102 -6.54 5.59 11.47
CA THR A 102 -7.26 4.75 12.40
C THR A 102 -6.35 3.85 13.19
N MET A 103 -5.36 3.26 12.55
CA MET A 103 -4.53 2.30 13.22
C MET A 103 -3.35 2.90 13.95
N THR A 104 -2.83 4.01 13.48
CA THR A 104 -1.64 4.55 14.08
C THR A 104 -1.79 5.98 14.57
N GLY A 105 -2.83 6.63 14.17
CA GLY A 105 -3.00 8.03 14.56
C GLY A 105 -2.15 8.98 13.75
N LEU A 106 -1.42 8.47 12.77
CA LEU A 106 -0.52 9.32 12.02
C LEU A 106 -1.22 10.02 10.89
N GLU A 107 -0.83 11.24 10.64
CA GLU A 107 -1.38 11.97 9.54
C GLU A 107 -0.36 12.07 8.46
N LEU A 108 -0.72 11.77 7.24
CA LEU A 108 0.21 11.77 6.14
C LEU A 108 0.31 13.10 5.48
N SER A 109 1.50 13.47 5.04
CA SER A 109 1.67 14.69 4.32
C SER A 109 1.23 14.51 2.89
N GLU A 110 1.52 13.38 2.32
CA GLU A 110 1.10 13.14 0.97
C GLU A 110 1.10 11.66 0.63
N VAL A 111 0.23 11.26 -0.26
CA VAL A 111 0.15 9.91 -0.73
C VAL A 111 0.17 10.00 -2.24
N ASN A 112 1.20 9.47 -2.85
CA ASN A 112 1.33 9.51 -4.30
C ASN A 112 1.01 8.14 -4.87
N VAL A 113 0.12 8.07 -5.81
CA VAL A 113 -0.27 6.82 -6.39
C VAL A 113 0.28 6.76 -7.79
N HIS A 114 1.07 5.73 -8.07
CA HIS A 114 1.66 5.55 -9.39
C HIS A 114 0.99 4.36 -10.04
N VAL A 115 0.28 4.60 -11.11
CA VAL A 115 -0.40 3.52 -11.80
C VAL A 115 0.56 3.03 -12.84
N VAL A 116 1.12 1.86 -12.62
CA VAL A 116 2.17 1.36 -13.48
C VAL A 116 1.72 0.30 -14.47
N GLY A 117 0.47 -0.02 -14.47
CA GLY A 117 -0.02 -0.97 -15.46
C GLY A 117 -1.49 -1.19 -15.35
N VAL A 118 -2.04 -1.86 -16.32
CA VAL A 118 -3.45 -2.17 -16.36
C VAL A 118 -3.56 -3.67 -16.49
N GLN A 119 -4.40 -4.24 -15.65
CA GLN A 119 -4.56 -5.68 -15.64
C GLN A 119 -5.84 -6.05 -16.33
N PHE A 120 -5.76 -6.93 -17.29
CA PHE A 120 -6.95 -7.35 -17.97
C PHE A 120 -7.51 -8.56 -17.26
N ASP A 121 -8.75 -8.82 -17.48
CA ASP A 121 -9.38 -9.92 -16.83
C ASP A 121 -8.79 -11.18 -17.38
N THR A 122 -7.86 -11.74 -16.71
CA THR A 122 -7.22 -12.85 -17.21
C THR A 122 -8.03 -14.04 -17.34
N LYS A 123 -9.02 -14.21 -16.60
CA LYS A 123 -9.77 -15.33 -16.75
C LYS A 123 -10.30 -15.37 -18.07
N VAL A 124 -10.63 -14.32 -18.58
CA VAL A 124 -11.19 -14.28 -19.83
C VAL A 124 -10.19 -14.67 -20.79
N GLU A 125 -9.06 -14.15 -20.75
CA GLU A 125 -8.17 -14.51 -21.64
C GLU A 125 -7.74 -15.82 -21.54
N GLN A 126 -7.68 -16.36 -20.46
CA GLN A 126 -7.31 -17.58 -20.39
C GLN A 126 -8.10 -18.44 -21.09
N GLU A 127 -9.19 -18.28 -21.06
CA GLU A 127 -10.01 -19.11 -21.69
C GLU A 127 -9.92 -18.97 -22.99
N ALA A 128 -9.49 -18.16 -23.31
CA ALA A 128 -9.45 -17.98 -24.60
C ALA A 128 -8.58 -18.82 -25.19
N PRO A 129 -8.25 -19.19 -25.06
CA PRO A 129 -7.72 -19.80 -25.65
C PRO A 129 -7.82 -20.81 -25.98
N ILE A 130 -8.11 -20.65 -25.92
CA ILE A 130 -8.15 -21.24 -26.01
C ILE A 130 -8.35 -21.82 -26.75
N GLU A 131 -8.35 -21.69 -27.03
CA GLU A 131 -8.48 -22.05 -27.46
C GLU A 131 -8.42 -22.57 -28.02
N LEU A 132 -8.27 -22.66 -28.13
CA LEU A 132 -7.98 -23.04 -28.42
C LEU A 132 -7.85 -23.49 -28.83
#